data_c33306ced67066e9257692ff21b4d6b5
#
_entry.id   c33306ced67066e9257692ff21b4d6b5
#
_cell.length_a   1.000
_cell.length_b   1.000
_cell.length_c   1.000
_cell.angle_alpha   90.00
_cell.angle_beta   90.00
_cell.angle_gamma   90.00
#
_symmetry.space_group_name_H-M   'P 1'
#
loop_
_entity.id
_entity.type
_entity.pdbx_description
1 polymer ?
#
loop_
_entity_poly.entity_id
_entity_poly.type
_entity_poly.pdbx_seq_one_letter_code
_entity_poly.pdbx_strand_id
1 'polypeptide(L)'
;IICKTDRAKNAEAASPTIAALKGKRFVTMAESNQYGKLDEEVIKQLTGGEEITARNLYESMMTFLPQFTMWLSCNDLPSVQDKSLFASDRVRVIEFNRHFTEEERDESLKDAFRTPEAMKGIFTWLVIGYFRYKRFGLKMSEKMKEVIKQYERDTDLVLQFLEERCEKNEDASTRAKSLFDAYKIWCKSNGYYVCTSKKFNA
;
A
#
# COMPACT_ATOMS: atom_id res chain seq x y z
N ILE A 1 -6.98 2.46 9.21
CA ILE A 1 -6.93 1.00 9.41
C ILE A 1 -5.57 0.45 9.01
N ILE A 2 -5.09 0.75 7.81
CA ILE A 2 -3.86 0.17 7.24
C ILE A 2 -2.58 0.97 7.52
N CYS A 3 -2.66 2.10 8.20
CA CYS A 3 -1.48 2.84 8.66
C CYS A 3 -1.17 2.48 10.11
N LYS A 4 0.12 2.27 10.39
CA LYS A 4 0.58 1.97 11.77
C LYS A 4 0.25 3.14 12.69
N THR A 5 -0.39 2.83 13.78
CA THR A 5 -0.56 3.73 14.92
C THR A 5 0.26 3.17 16.09
N ASP A 6 0.93 4.02 16.84
CA ASP A 6 1.77 3.63 18.00
C ASP A 6 1.01 2.99 19.17
N ARG A 7 -0.26 2.66 18.98
CA ARG A 7 -1.05 1.99 20.01
C ARG A 7 -0.78 0.50 20.01
N ALA A 8 -0.32 -0.03 21.14
CA ALA A 8 -0.23 -1.46 21.39
C ALA A 8 -1.60 -2.11 21.10
N LYS A 9 -1.63 -3.01 20.11
CA LYS A 9 -2.85 -3.75 19.75
C LYS A 9 -3.05 -4.85 20.79
N ASN A 10 -4.04 -4.69 21.66
CA ASN A 10 -4.54 -5.81 22.46
C ASN A 10 -5.41 -6.68 21.53
N ALA A 11 -5.08 -7.96 21.38
CA ALA A 11 -5.81 -8.87 20.49
C ALA A 11 -7.31 -8.99 20.82
N GLU A 12 -7.68 -8.74 22.08
CA GLU A 12 -9.07 -8.76 22.53
C GLU A 12 -9.78 -7.41 22.43
N ALA A 13 -9.06 -6.35 22.03
CA ALA A 13 -9.66 -5.02 21.93
C ALA A 13 -10.71 -4.97 20.81
N ALA A 14 -11.77 -4.21 21.03
CA ALA A 14 -12.76 -3.94 19.99
C ALA A 14 -12.10 -3.28 18.77
N SER A 15 -12.45 -3.77 17.60
CA SER A 15 -11.98 -3.27 16.32
C SER A 15 -13.15 -2.89 15.40
N PRO A 16 -13.93 -1.84 15.76
CA PRO A 16 -15.15 -1.48 15.04
C PRO A 16 -14.90 -1.20 13.56
N THR A 17 -13.75 -0.64 13.25
CA THR A 17 -13.35 -0.32 11.88
C THR A 17 -13.16 -1.59 11.02
N ILE A 18 -12.64 -2.67 11.61
CA ILE A 18 -12.53 -3.96 10.90
C ILE A 18 -13.91 -4.65 10.85
N ALA A 19 -14.68 -4.59 11.93
CA ALA A 19 -16.03 -5.15 11.97
C ALA A 19 -16.95 -4.53 10.90
N ALA A 20 -16.81 -3.23 10.64
CA ALA A 20 -17.57 -2.52 9.61
C ALA A 20 -17.26 -2.98 8.16
N LEU A 21 -16.18 -3.74 7.95
CA LEU A 21 -15.81 -4.28 6.64
C LEU A 21 -16.61 -5.54 6.27
N LYS A 22 -17.29 -6.17 7.22
CA LYS A 22 -18.12 -7.35 6.95
C LYS A 22 -19.14 -7.08 5.84
N GLY A 23 -19.16 -7.93 4.83
CA GLY A 23 -20.08 -7.85 3.70
C GLY A 23 -19.80 -6.74 2.68
N LYS A 24 -18.76 -5.93 2.87
CA LYS A 24 -18.35 -4.94 1.89
C LYS A 24 -17.70 -5.62 0.68
N ARG A 25 -17.81 -4.97 -0.50
CA ARG A 25 -17.18 -5.40 -1.76
C ARG A 25 -16.11 -4.43 -2.24
N PHE A 26 -16.26 -3.17 -1.88
CA PHE A 26 -15.38 -2.09 -2.29
C PHE A 26 -15.11 -1.19 -1.08
N VAL A 27 -13.86 -0.99 -0.73
CA VAL A 27 -13.43 -0.20 0.42
C VAL A 27 -12.44 0.85 -0.03
N THR A 28 -12.81 2.11 0.14
CA THR A 28 -11.93 3.24 -0.16
C THR A 28 -11.34 3.81 1.12
N MET A 29 -10.10 4.20 1.05
CA MET A 29 -9.37 4.87 2.11
C MET A 29 -8.66 6.08 1.52
N ALA A 30 -8.75 7.21 2.22
CA ALA A 30 -7.93 8.37 1.92
C ALA A 30 -6.81 8.46 2.94
N GLU A 31 -5.61 8.77 2.49
CA GLU A 31 -4.50 9.03 3.40
C GLU A 31 -4.68 10.42 4.03
N SER A 32 -4.60 10.48 5.35
CA SER A 32 -4.69 11.73 6.10
C SER A 32 -3.31 12.30 6.48
N ASN A 33 -2.22 11.52 6.33
CA ASN A 33 -0.87 11.92 6.75
C ASN A 33 0.15 11.64 5.65
N GLN A 34 0.93 12.65 5.31
CA GLN A 34 1.98 12.67 4.28
C GLN A 34 3.13 11.65 4.49
N TYR A 35 3.21 10.98 5.64
CA TYR A 35 4.29 10.05 5.98
C TYR A 35 3.76 8.76 6.64
N GLY A 36 2.59 8.34 6.21
CA GLY A 36 1.96 7.14 6.75
C GLY A 36 2.80 5.88 6.45
N LYS A 37 3.09 5.11 7.49
CA LYS A 37 3.68 3.79 7.35
C LYS A 37 2.56 2.76 7.25
N LEU A 38 2.59 1.93 6.21
CA LEU A 38 1.60 0.87 6.08
C LEU A 38 1.72 -0.15 7.22
N ASP A 39 0.59 -0.57 7.73
CA ASP A 39 0.50 -1.74 8.62
C ASP A 39 0.42 -3.00 7.75
N GLU A 40 1.60 -3.53 7.43
CA GLU A 40 1.77 -4.64 6.49
C GLU A 40 1.09 -5.91 6.99
N GLU A 41 1.04 -6.11 8.30
CA GLU A 41 0.37 -7.24 8.93
C GLU A 41 -1.14 -7.15 8.71
N VAL A 42 -1.73 -5.99 8.95
CA VAL A 42 -3.15 -5.74 8.69
C VAL A 42 -3.49 -5.89 7.22
N ILE A 43 -2.65 -5.38 6.31
CA ILE A 43 -2.88 -5.56 4.87
C ILE A 43 -2.86 -7.03 4.49
N LYS A 44 -1.88 -7.81 4.98
CA LYS A 44 -1.81 -9.25 4.73
C LYS A 44 -3.03 -9.98 5.25
N GLN A 45 -3.48 -9.65 6.46
CA GLN A 45 -4.66 -10.22 7.07
C GLN A 45 -5.92 -9.91 6.24
N LEU A 46 -6.11 -8.63 5.87
CA LEU A 46 -7.30 -8.19 5.12
C LEU A 46 -7.36 -8.68 3.67
N THR A 47 -6.20 -9.05 3.08
CA THR A 47 -6.08 -9.49 1.67
C THR A 47 -5.66 -10.96 1.53
N GLY A 48 -5.50 -11.69 2.63
CA GLY A 48 -5.00 -13.06 2.65
C GLY A 48 -6.02 -14.10 2.20
N GLY A 49 -7.30 -13.75 2.19
CA GLY A 49 -8.37 -14.70 1.91
C GLY A 49 -8.70 -15.63 3.09
N GLU A 50 -8.22 -15.29 4.29
CA GLU A 50 -8.51 -16.01 5.53
C GLU A 50 -9.63 -15.32 6.32
N GLU A 51 -10.27 -16.08 7.22
CA GLU A 51 -11.29 -15.52 8.10
C GLU A 51 -10.70 -14.54 9.10
N ILE A 52 -11.42 -13.46 9.31
CA ILE A 52 -11.05 -12.40 10.27
C ILE A 52 -12.08 -12.36 11.39
N THR A 53 -11.57 -12.36 12.63
CA THR A 53 -12.38 -12.15 13.82
C THR A 53 -12.27 -10.68 14.25
N ALA A 54 -13.39 -10.03 14.41
CA ALA A 54 -13.50 -8.65 14.86
C ALA A 54 -14.75 -8.45 15.73
N ARG A 55 -14.80 -7.35 16.47
CA ARG A 55 -16.01 -6.98 17.21
C ARG A 55 -16.22 -5.48 17.27
N ASN A 56 -17.46 -5.06 17.30
CA ASN A 56 -17.84 -3.71 17.68
C ASN A 56 -17.71 -3.51 19.18
N LEU A 57 -17.79 -2.24 19.62
CA LEU A 57 -17.89 -1.91 21.03
C LEU A 57 -19.18 -2.53 21.60
N TYR A 58 -19.05 -3.21 22.74
CA TYR A 58 -20.17 -3.84 23.47
C TYR A 58 -20.92 -4.95 22.72
N GLU A 59 -20.36 -5.45 21.60
CA GLU A 59 -20.93 -6.58 20.85
C GLU A 59 -20.08 -7.85 20.99
N SER A 60 -20.69 -8.97 20.66
CA SER A 60 -20.00 -10.26 20.58
C SER A 60 -19.01 -10.27 19.41
N MET A 61 -18.00 -11.15 19.49
CA MET A 61 -17.08 -11.38 18.37
C MET A 61 -17.84 -11.93 17.17
N MET A 62 -17.46 -11.46 15.99
CA MET A 62 -17.92 -11.96 14.71
C MET A 62 -16.74 -12.40 13.85
N THR A 63 -16.91 -13.51 13.15
CA THR A 63 -15.94 -13.98 12.16
C THR A 63 -16.53 -13.84 10.77
N PHE A 64 -15.72 -13.38 9.82
CA PHE A 64 -16.13 -13.24 8.43
C PHE A 64 -14.95 -13.39 7.48
N LEU A 65 -15.23 -13.85 6.26
CA LEU A 65 -14.27 -13.88 5.17
C LEU A 65 -14.29 -12.53 4.44
N PRO A 66 -13.16 -11.81 4.28
CA PRO A 66 -13.07 -10.62 3.47
C PRO A 66 -13.46 -10.87 2.01
N GLN A 67 -14.35 -10.03 1.48
CA GLN A 67 -14.85 -10.15 0.09
C GLN A 67 -14.68 -8.83 -0.67
N PHE A 68 -13.84 -7.94 -0.17
CA PHE A 68 -13.67 -6.60 -0.70
C PHE A 68 -12.30 -6.41 -1.36
N THR A 69 -12.27 -5.45 -2.26
CA THR A 69 -11.01 -4.86 -2.75
C THR A 69 -10.79 -3.53 -2.05
N MET A 70 -9.58 -3.33 -1.54
CA MET A 70 -9.18 -2.07 -0.89
C MET A 70 -8.53 -1.13 -1.89
N TRP A 71 -8.91 0.14 -1.82
CA TRP A 71 -8.35 1.22 -2.62
C TRP A 71 -7.84 2.32 -1.69
N LEU A 72 -6.55 2.60 -1.77
CA LEU A 72 -5.94 3.73 -1.07
C LEU A 72 -5.71 4.86 -2.06
N SER A 73 -6.29 6.02 -1.80
CA SER A 73 -6.01 7.25 -2.53
C SER A 73 -5.04 8.09 -1.71
N CYS A 74 -3.86 8.35 -2.26
CA CYS A 74 -2.79 9.11 -1.60
C CYS A 74 -2.07 10.00 -2.63
N ASN A 75 -1.46 11.08 -2.18
CA ASN A 75 -0.61 11.92 -2.99
C ASN A 75 0.81 11.34 -3.06
N ASP A 76 1.31 10.87 -1.92
CA ASP A 76 2.61 10.23 -1.80
C ASP A 76 2.42 8.75 -1.43
N LEU A 77 3.25 7.89 -1.99
CA LEU A 77 3.20 6.47 -1.68
C LEU A 77 3.71 6.23 -0.23
N PRO A 78 2.92 5.54 0.60
CA PRO A 78 3.31 5.29 1.99
C PRO A 78 4.50 4.35 2.10
N SER A 79 5.33 4.49 3.13
CA SER A 79 6.50 3.63 3.28
C SER A 79 6.11 2.17 3.57
N VAL A 80 6.77 1.23 2.89
CA VAL A 80 6.62 -0.21 3.04
C VAL A 80 7.94 -0.82 3.47
N GLN A 81 7.94 -1.57 4.56
CA GLN A 81 9.16 -2.23 5.06
C GLN A 81 9.26 -3.70 4.66
N ASP A 82 8.13 -4.33 4.39
CA ASP A 82 8.05 -5.74 4.03
C ASP A 82 7.88 -5.92 2.52
N LYS A 83 8.99 -6.21 1.85
CA LYS A 83 9.02 -6.45 0.40
C LYS A 83 8.10 -7.57 -0.07
N SER A 84 7.67 -8.47 0.83
CA SER A 84 6.75 -9.55 0.46
C SER A 84 5.37 -9.04 -0.01
N LEU A 85 4.99 -7.81 0.32
CA LEU A 85 3.77 -7.19 -0.20
C LEU A 85 3.86 -6.97 -1.72
N PHE A 86 5.04 -6.61 -2.24
CA PHE A 86 5.28 -6.42 -3.67
C PHE A 86 5.35 -7.77 -4.38
N ALA A 87 6.13 -8.71 -3.84
CA ALA A 87 6.31 -10.05 -4.43
C ALA A 87 5.02 -10.88 -4.52
N SER A 88 4.04 -10.61 -3.65
CA SER A 88 2.77 -11.33 -3.61
C SER A 88 1.65 -10.72 -4.44
N ASP A 89 1.93 -9.76 -5.31
CA ASP A 89 0.94 -9.01 -6.12
C ASP A 89 -0.20 -8.35 -5.30
N ARG A 90 0.01 -8.15 -4.01
CA ARG A 90 -1.00 -7.55 -3.10
C ARG A 90 -1.14 -6.05 -3.28
N VAL A 91 -0.07 -5.40 -3.73
CA VAL A 91 -0.03 -3.96 -3.98
C VAL A 91 0.00 -3.71 -5.47
N ARG A 92 -0.91 -2.89 -5.94
CA ARG A 92 -0.99 -2.41 -7.32
C ARG A 92 -1.07 -0.90 -7.31
N VAL A 93 -0.13 -0.26 -7.98
CA VAL A 93 -0.08 1.21 -8.05
C VAL A 93 -0.65 1.67 -9.38
N ILE A 94 -1.58 2.62 -9.32
CA ILE A 94 -2.17 3.27 -10.49
C ILE A 94 -1.90 4.76 -10.35
N GLU A 95 -1.06 5.29 -11.22
CA GLU A 95 -0.70 6.70 -11.22
C GLU A 95 -1.72 7.53 -12.00
N PHE A 96 -2.08 8.67 -11.42
CA PHE A 96 -2.88 9.72 -12.06
C PHE A 96 -2.00 10.98 -12.20
N ASN A 97 -1.15 10.99 -13.22
CA ASN A 97 -0.08 12.00 -13.38
C ASN A 97 -0.58 13.32 -13.99
N ARG A 98 -1.84 13.39 -14.44
CA ARG A 98 -2.38 14.64 -14.98
C ARG A 98 -2.78 15.59 -13.87
N HIS A 99 -2.16 16.74 -13.87
CA HIS A 99 -2.60 17.89 -13.08
C HIS A 99 -3.52 18.76 -13.95
N PHE A 100 -4.68 19.13 -13.41
CA PHE A 100 -5.60 20.06 -14.05
C PHE A 100 -5.38 21.45 -13.48
N THR A 101 -5.17 22.44 -14.34
CA THR A 101 -5.08 23.84 -13.94
C THR A 101 -6.44 24.36 -13.46
N GLU A 102 -6.46 25.54 -12.84
CA GLU A 102 -7.73 26.15 -12.42
C GLU A 102 -8.66 26.40 -13.60
N GLU A 103 -8.11 26.76 -14.75
CA GLU A 103 -8.86 26.99 -15.99
C GLU A 103 -9.45 25.71 -16.59
N GLU A 104 -8.81 24.56 -16.39
CA GLU A 104 -9.26 23.26 -16.84
C GLU A 104 -10.24 22.59 -15.85
N ARG A 105 -10.38 23.17 -14.66
CA ARG A 105 -11.21 22.59 -13.60
C ARG A 105 -12.69 22.73 -13.92
N ASP A 106 -13.38 21.61 -14.04
CA ASP A 106 -14.83 21.55 -14.15
C ASP A 106 -15.46 21.24 -12.79
N GLU A 107 -15.98 22.26 -12.13
CA GLU A 107 -16.65 22.10 -10.83
C GLU A 107 -17.97 21.34 -10.91
N SER A 108 -18.61 21.30 -12.08
CA SER A 108 -19.87 20.60 -12.32
C SER A 108 -19.69 19.10 -12.53
N LEU A 109 -18.46 18.60 -12.70
CA LEU A 109 -18.16 17.22 -13.07
C LEU A 109 -18.78 16.20 -12.11
N LYS A 110 -18.77 16.49 -10.80
CA LYS A 110 -19.36 15.60 -9.78
C LYS A 110 -20.87 15.46 -9.94
N ASP A 111 -21.55 16.53 -10.30
CA ASP A 111 -23.01 16.52 -10.51
C ASP A 111 -23.35 15.90 -11.87
N ALA A 112 -22.53 16.14 -12.89
CA ALA A 112 -22.66 15.49 -14.19
C ALA A 112 -22.62 13.97 -14.07
N PHE A 113 -21.75 13.42 -13.23
CA PHE A 113 -21.67 11.96 -12.98
C PHE A 113 -22.86 11.38 -12.21
N ARG A 114 -23.70 12.21 -11.59
CA ARG A 114 -24.90 11.78 -10.87
C ARG A 114 -26.15 11.72 -11.77
N THR A 115 -26.06 12.18 -13.01
CA THR A 115 -27.19 12.08 -13.95
C THR A 115 -27.49 10.62 -14.29
N PRO A 116 -28.78 10.25 -14.56
CA PRO A 116 -29.13 8.88 -14.93
C PRO A 116 -28.38 8.38 -16.16
N GLU A 117 -28.12 9.24 -17.14
CA GLU A 117 -27.37 8.91 -18.36
C GLU A 117 -25.91 8.57 -18.06
N ALA A 118 -25.25 9.41 -17.27
CA ALA A 118 -23.87 9.16 -16.86
C ALA A 118 -23.74 7.88 -16.02
N MET A 119 -24.68 7.67 -15.09
CA MET A 119 -24.73 6.44 -14.28
C MET A 119 -24.89 5.19 -15.13
N LYS A 120 -25.74 5.20 -16.17
CA LYS A 120 -25.86 4.10 -17.14
C LYS A 120 -24.54 3.86 -17.87
N GLY A 121 -23.87 4.94 -18.32
CA GLY A 121 -22.57 4.85 -18.96
C GLY A 121 -21.50 4.23 -18.07
N ILE A 122 -21.40 4.70 -16.83
CA ILE A 122 -20.48 4.16 -15.82
C ILE A 122 -20.78 2.68 -15.55
N PHE A 123 -22.04 2.33 -15.34
CA PHE A 123 -22.45 0.94 -15.13
C PHE A 123 -22.08 0.04 -16.31
N THR A 124 -22.35 0.49 -17.53
CA THR A 124 -21.98 -0.26 -18.75
C THR A 124 -20.46 -0.47 -18.83
N TRP A 125 -19.68 0.56 -18.52
CA TRP A 125 -18.21 0.45 -18.47
C TRP A 125 -17.73 -0.57 -17.44
N LEU A 126 -18.33 -0.60 -16.25
CA LEU A 126 -18.04 -1.59 -15.21
C LEU A 126 -18.38 -3.02 -15.66
N VAL A 127 -19.52 -3.21 -16.34
CA VAL A 127 -19.94 -4.51 -16.89
C VAL A 127 -18.96 -4.98 -17.97
N ILE A 128 -18.55 -4.11 -18.87
CA ILE A 128 -17.51 -4.43 -19.88
C ILE A 128 -16.20 -4.81 -19.20
N GLY A 129 -15.81 -4.07 -18.18
CA GLY A 129 -14.62 -4.37 -17.37
C GLY A 129 -14.70 -5.75 -16.71
N TYR A 130 -15.86 -6.10 -16.17
CA TYR A 130 -16.09 -7.43 -15.59
C TYR A 130 -15.94 -8.55 -16.63
N PHE A 131 -16.52 -8.43 -17.83
CA PHE A 131 -16.36 -9.43 -18.88
C PHE A 131 -14.91 -9.55 -19.35
N ARG A 132 -14.18 -8.44 -19.46
CA ARG A 132 -12.74 -8.47 -19.75
C ARG A 132 -11.96 -9.20 -18.66
N TYR A 133 -12.24 -8.90 -17.40
CA TYR A 133 -11.65 -9.61 -16.27
C TYR A 133 -11.92 -11.11 -16.30
N LYS A 134 -13.15 -11.52 -16.55
CA LYS A 134 -13.54 -12.94 -16.65
C LYS A 134 -12.80 -13.66 -17.78
N ARG A 135 -12.55 -12.98 -18.90
CA ARG A 135 -11.89 -13.56 -20.07
C ARG A 135 -10.35 -13.58 -19.96
N PHE A 136 -9.75 -12.55 -19.43
CA PHE A 136 -8.30 -12.32 -19.50
C PHE A 136 -7.61 -12.32 -18.13
N GLY A 137 -8.37 -12.36 -17.05
CA GLY A 137 -7.88 -12.15 -15.69
C GLY A 137 -7.50 -10.69 -15.43
N LEU A 138 -7.00 -10.42 -14.23
CA LEU A 138 -6.51 -9.11 -13.83
C LEU A 138 -4.98 -9.06 -14.03
N LYS A 139 -4.54 -8.64 -15.21
CA LYS A 139 -3.13 -8.52 -15.54
C LYS A 139 -2.63 -7.10 -15.23
N MET A 140 -1.41 -7.02 -14.69
CA MET A 140 -0.72 -5.74 -14.58
C MET A 140 -0.14 -5.33 -15.93
N SER A 141 -0.25 -4.03 -16.27
CA SER A 141 0.47 -3.47 -17.40
C SER A 141 1.97 -3.36 -17.11
N GLU A 142 2.80 -3.29 -18.13
CA GLU A 142 4.25 -3.10 -17.94
C GLU A 142 4.54 -1.80 -17.17
N LYS A 143 3.80 -0.73 -17.47
CA LYS A 143 3.91 0.54 -16.72
C LYS A 143 3.63 0.35 -15.22
N MET A 144 2.60 -0.39 -14.83
CA MET A 144 2.33 -0.67 -13.42
C MET A 144 3.46 -1.46 -12.75
N LYS A 145 4.04 -2.41 -13.47
CA LYS A 145 5.19 -3.19 -12.96
C LYS A 145 6.42 -2.32 -12.74
N GLU A 146 6.70 -1.40 -13.67
CA GLU A 146 7.79 -0.43 -13.54
C GLU A 146 7.60 0.47 -12.33
N VAL A 147 6.41 1.02 -12.15
CA VAL A 147 6.06 1.87 -10.99
C VAL A 147 6.21 1.09 -9.68
N ILE A 148 5.73 -0.14 -9.61
CA ILE A 148 5.87 -0.99 -8.41
C ILE A 148 7.35 -1.28 -8.14
N LYS A 149 8.14 -1.59 -9.17
CA LYS A 149 9.57 -1.83 -9.03
C LYS A 149 10.33 -0.58 -8.56
N GLN A 150 9.92 0.60 -9.04
CA GLN A 150 10.49 1.86 -8.56
C GLN A 150 10.09 2.10 -7.09
N TYR A 151 8.83 1.92 -6.75
CA TYR A 151 8.34 2.04 -5.37
C TYR A 151 9.08 1.09 -4.40
N GLU A 152 9.34 -0.15 -4.80
CA GLU A 152 10.12 -1.11 -4.03
C GLU A 152 11.55 -0.62 -3.78
N ARG A 153 12.21 -0.04 -4.81
CA ARG A 153 13.54 0.57 -4.68
C ARG A 153 13.54 1.77 -3.75
N ASP A 154 12.57 2.66 -3.91
CA ASP A 154 12.47 3.89 -3.13
C ASP A 154 12.20 3.62 -1.64
N THR A 155 11.66 2.46 -1.30
CA THR A 155 11.44 2.03 0.08
C THR A 155 12.59 1.19 0.65
N ASP A 156 13.57 0.81 -0.15
CA ASP A 156 14.73 0.02 0.27
C ASP A 156 15.87 0.90 0.79
N LEU A 157 15.82 1.22 2.07
CA LEU A 157 16.85 2.04 2.73
C LEU A 157 18.26 1.43 2.67
N VAL A 158 18.39 0.11 2.55
CA VAL A 158 19.70 -0.54 2.41
C VAL A 158 20.25 -0.28 1.02
N LEU A 159 19.41 -0.43 0.00
CA LEU A 159 19.79 -0.14 -1.38
C LEU A 159 20.17 1.34 -1.56
N GLN A 160 19.35 2.26 -1.03
CA GLN A 160 19.65 3.71 -1.07
C GLN A 160 21.00 4.03 -0.40
N PHE A 161 21.25 3.46 0.77
CA PHE A 161 22.54 3.63 1.44
C PHE A 161 23.70 3.12 0.59
N LEU A 162 23.56 1.94 -0.03
CA LEU A 162 24.60 1.37 -0.88
C LEU A 162 24.85 2.22 -2.13
N GLU A 163 23.81 2.76 -2.75
CA GLU A 163 23.92 3.63 -3.92
C GLU A 163 24.54 5.00 -3.57
N GLU A 164 24.22 5.57 -2.41
CA GLU A 164 24.72 6.89 -2.00
C GLU A 164 26.11 6.86 -1.37
N ARG A 165 26.49 5.77 -0.72
CA ARG A 165 27.68 5.74 0.17
C ARG A 165 28.69 4.67 -0.18
N CYS A 166 28.41 3.80 -1.13
CA CYS A 166 29.29 2.71 -1.48
C CYS A 166 29.61 2.70 -2.97
N GLU A 167 30.86 2.47 -3.30
CA GLU A 167 31.29 2.18 -4.65
C GLU A 167 31.44 0.67 -4.83
N LYS A 168 30.85 0.13 -5.89
CA LYS A 168 31.03 -1.26 -6.26
C LYS A 168 32.35 -1.42 -6.98
N ASN A 169 33.27 -2.18 -6.37
CA ASN A 169 34.55 -2.51 -6.95
C ASN A 169 34.80 -4.02 -6.74
N GLU A 170 35.11 -4.73 -7.81
CA GLU A 170 35.31 -6.18 -7.79
C GLU A 170 36.57 -6.57 -6.98
N ASP A 171 37.57 -5.70 -6.93
CA ASP A 171 38.81 -5.92 -6.22
C ASP A 171 38.80 -5.44 -4.74
N ALA A 172 37.70 -4.86 -4.29
CA ALA A 172 37.57 -4.32 -2.95
C ALA A 172 36.57 -5.11 -2.08
N SER A 173 36.90 -5.28 -0.81
CA SER A 173 36.00 -5.90 0.17
C SER A 173 35.91 -5.10 1.44
N THR A 174 34.74 -5.10 2.07
CA THR A 174 34.49 -4.44 3.34
C THR A 174 33.88 -5.42 4.33
N ARG A 175 34.27 -5.30 5.61
CA ARG A 175 33.67 -6.13 6.68
C ARG A 175 32.16 -5.76 6.83
N ALA A 176 31.29 -6.76 6.84
CA ALA A 176 29.85 -6.58 7.03
C ALA A 176 29.49 -5.73 8.27
N LYS A 177 30.25 -5.89 9.37
CA LYS A 177 30.07 -5.08 10.58
C LYS A 177 30.33 -3.59 10.32
N SER A 178 31.44 -3.26 9.66
CA SER A 178 31.79 -1.87 9.34
C SER A 178 30.76 -1.23 8.41
N LEU A 179 30.29 -1.98 7.42
CA LEU A 179 29.25 -1.53 6.51
C LEU A 179 27.92 -1.27 7.24
N PHE A 180 27.53 -2.17 8.15
CA PHE A 180 26.35 -1.98 8.97
C PHE A 180 26.45 -0.81 9.94
N ASP A 181 27.65 -0.56 10.52
CA ASP A 181 27.87 0.60 11.38
C ASP A 181 27.77 1.91 10.59
N ALA A 182 28.29 1.96 9.36
CA ALA A 182 28.13 3.10 8.47
C ALA A 182 26.63 3.32 8.08
N TYR A 183 25.92 2.23 7.79
CA TYR A 183 24.47 2.29 7.54
C TYR A 183 23.69 2.87 8.74
N LYS A 184 24.03 2.48 9.97
CA LYS A 184 23.39 3.05 11.17
C LYS A 184 23.61 4.56 11.29
N ILE A 185 24.81 5.03 10.99
CA ILE A 185 25.15 6.46 11.00
C ILE A 185 24.33 7.18 9.93
N TRP A 186 24.30 6.64 8.71
CA TRP A 186 23.53 7.21 7.61
C TRP A 186 22.03 7.27 7.92
N CYS A 187 21.45 6.21 8.46
CA CYS A 187 20.05 6.22 8.89
C CYS A 187 19.76 7.32 9.93
N LYS A 188 20.63 7.46 10.95
CA LYS A 188 20.47 8.49 11.99
C LYS A 188 20.54 9.90 11.40
N SER A 189 21.49 10.14 10.48
CA SER A 189 21.66 11.46 9.84
C SER A 189 20.45 11.85 8.98
N ASN A 190 19.72 10.87 8.42
CA ASN A 190 18.56 11.08 7.57
C ASN A 190 17.22 10.89 8.29
N GLY A 191 17.22 10.64 9.62
CA GLY A 191 15.98 10.43 10.37
C GLY A 191 15.28 9.09 10.11
N TYR A 192 16.00 8.10 9.54
CA TYR A 192 15.45 6.80 9.23
C TYR A 192 15.61 5.81 10.39
N TYR A 193 14.71 4.84 10.44
CA TYR A 193 14.83 3.73 11.38
C TYR A 193 15.85 2.71 10.87
N VAL A 194 16.75 2.30 11.78
CA VAL A 194 17.76 1.27 11.48
C VAL A 194 17.11 -0.10 11.47
N CYS A 195 17.27 -0.86 10.39
CA CYS A 195 16.84 -2.25 10.35
C CYS A 195 17.78 -3.14 11.21
N THR A 196 17.35 -4.37 11.51
CA THR A 196 18.20 -5.32 12.21
C THR A 196 19.38 -5.75 11.35
N SER A 197 20.51 -6.10 11.96
CA SER A 197 21.69 -6.61 11.25
C SER A 197 21.37 -7.83 10.37
N LYS A 198 20.45 -8.69 10.82
CA LYS A 198 19.99 -9.84 10.03
C LYS A 198 19.31 -9.41 8.74
N LYS A 199 18.47 -8.37 8.79
CA LYS A 199 17.75 -7.84 7.61
C LYS A 199 18.70 -7.07 6.67
N PHE A 200 19.73 -6.42 7.22
CA PHE A 200 20.74 -5.71 6.44
C PHE A 200 21.60 -6.67 5.59
N ASN A 201 21.89 -7.87 6.10
CA ASN A 201 22.75 -8.87 5.45
C ASN A 201 21.94 -9.89 4.60
N ALA A 202 20.63 -9.76 4.53
CA ALA A 202 19.76 -10.65 3.74
C ALA A 202 19.65 -10.22 2.29
#